data_9bbce0aa42e6af03dfcdc76780976f10
#
_entry.id   9bbce0aa42e6af03dfcdc76780976f10
#
_cell.length_a   1.000
_cell.length_b   1.000
_cell.length_c   1.000
_cell.angle_alpha   90.00
_cell.angle_beta   90.00
_cell.angle_gamma   90.00
#
_symmetry.space_group_name_H-M   'P 1'
#
loop_
_entity.id
_entity.type
_entity.pdbx_description
1 polymer ?
#
loop_
_entity_poly.entity_id
_entity_poly.type
_entity_poly.pdbx_seq_one_letter_code
_entity_poly.pdbx_strand_id
1 'polypeptide(L)'
;MSELEEAIDRVVAGPARKSRIISEREKAITAYHEVGHAMVARMLPNTDPVHKVSIVARGQAGGFTMLLPTEDRYLWSKPQFEDTLAYALGGHVAELIIFGEVTTGASNDIERVTKLARSMVTEYGMSSLIGPMALGHKEELVFLGRDIGEQRNYSEQTAREIDEEVRRIIQEAFDKAYNILLQNKTRLIMISERLIKEETLEGPVFEALFNQPLNEEKYEGPSVLAGIPGADPASREGLKSLPEPRAPYPLPPQLQPPYNGETNAK
;
A
#
# COMPACT_ATOMS: atom_id res chain seq x y z
N MET A 1 1.96 31.40 -1.80
CA MET A 1 2.33 29.97 -1.81
C MET A 1 1.14 29.11 -1.38
N SER A 2 0.45 29.42 -0.26
CA SER A 2 -0.73 28.65 0.21
C SER A 2 -1.88 28.53 -0.79
N GLU A 3 -2.16 29.57 -1.58
CA GLU A 3 -3.20 29.54 -2.62
C GLU A 3 -2.85 28.61 -3.80
N LEU A 4 -1.56 28.52 -4.12
CA LEU A 4 -1.09 27.62 -5.18
C LEU A 4 -1.16 26.15 -4.71
N GLU A 5 -0.79 25.87 -3.48
CA GLU A 5 -0.91 24.54 -2.87
C GLU A 5 -2.37 24.10 -2.79
N GLU A 6 -3.28 24.98 -2.36
CA GLU A 6 -4.72 24.70 -2.35
C GLU A 6 -5.26 24.43 -3.77
N ALA A 7 -4.74 25.13 -4.78
CA ALA A 7 -5.12 24.90 -6.18
C ALA A 7 -4.63 23.52 -6.66
N ILE A 8 -3.42 23.11 -6.29
CA ILE A 8 -2.88 21.77 -6.59
C ILE A 8 -3.73 20.70 -5.90
N ASP A 9 -3.98 20.85 -4.60
CA ASP A 9 -4.82 19.92 -3.83
C ASP A 9 -6.22 19.78 -4.44
N ARG A 10 -6.80 20.88 -4.92
CA ARG A 10 -8.11 20.88 -5.58
C ARG A 10 -8.09 20.13 -6.90
N VAL A 11 -7.02 20.23 -7.66
CA VAL A 11 -6.86 19.51 -8.94
C VAL A 11 -6.63 18.02 -8.72
N VAL A 12 -5.78 17.66 -7.76
CA VAL A 12 -5.36 16.27 -7.50
C VAL A 12 -6.40 15.50 -6.70
N ALA A 13 -6.88 16.06 -5.59
CA ALA A 13 -7.78 15.38 -4.64
C ALA A 13 -9.24 15.89 -4.69
N GLY A 14 -9.51 16.96 -5.44
CA GLY A 14 -10.83 17.57 -5.55
C GLY A 14 -11.10 18.67 -4.50
N PRO A 15 -12.29 19.32 -4.55
CA PRO A 15 -12.65 20.38 -3.63
C PRO A 15 -12.79 19.85 -2.20
N ALA A 16 -12.32 20.61 -1.20
CA ALA A 16 -12.48 20.30 0.20
C ALA A 16 -13.97 20.27 0.62
N ARG A 17 -14.37 19.21 1.31
CA ARG A 17 -15.75 19.05 1.85
C ARG A 17 -15.81 19.44 3.32
N LYS A 18 -16.09 20.70 3.59
CA LYS A 18 -16.19 21.24 4.97
C LYS A 18 -17.49 20.90 5.71
N SER A 19 -18.49 20.33 5.02
CA SER A 19 -19.82 20.05 5.59
C SER A 19 -20.04 18.63 6.08
N ARG A 20 -19.07 17.73 5.94
CA ARG A 20 -19.19 16.34 6.41
C ARG A 20 -18.87 16.28 7.91
N ILE A 21 -19.82 15.83 8.71
CA ILE A 21 -19.57 15.48 10.12
C ILE A 21 -18.92 14.09 10.12
N ILE A 22 -17.63 14.04 10.41
CA ILE A 22 -16.85 12.80 10.50
C ILE A 22 -16.78 12.44 11.99
N SER A 23 -17.06 11.19 12.35
CA SER A 23 -16.88 10.72 13.72
C SER A 23 -15.40 10.67 14.09
N GLU A 24 -15.08 10.82 15.38
CA GLU A 24 -13.68 10.71 15.88
C GLU A 24 -13.06 9.36 15.51
N ARG A 25 -13.87 8.29 15.49
CA ARG A 25 -13.42 6.97 15.03
C ARG A 25 -13.04 6.97 13.56
N GLU A 26 -13.90 7.50 12.68
CA GLU A 26 -13.57 7.59 11.25
C GLU A 26 -12.37 8.48 11.00
N LYS A 27 -12.24 9.59 11.74
CA LYS A 27 -11.08 10.49 11.68
C LYS A 27 -9.80 9.74 12.06
N ALA A 28 -9.83 8.95 13.13
CA ALA A 28 -8.71 8.12 13.54
C ALA A 28 -8.36 7.06 12.49
N ILE A 29 -9.34 6.28 12.00
CA ILE A 29 -9.12 5.25 10.98
C ILE A 29 -8.47 5.88 9.74
N THR A 30 -9.01 6.99 9.25
CA THR A 30 -8.43 7.69 8.09
C THR A 30 -6.99 8.15 8.35
N ALA A 31 -6.68 8.67 9.54
CA ALA A 31 -5.33 9.12 9.85
C ALA A 31 -4.32 7.97 9.85
N TYR A 32 -4.66 6.85 10.47
CA TYR A 32 -3.79 5.66 10.46
C TYR A 32 -3.63 5.08 9.07
N HIS A 33 -4.71 5.09 8.26
CA HIS A 33 -4.69 4.67 6.88
C HIS A 33 -3.70 5.49 6.05
N GLU A 34 -3.84 6.82 6.06
CA GLU A 34 -2.98 7.72 5.29
C GLU A 34 -1.52 7.69 5.76
N VAL A 35 -1.30 7.65 7.08
CA VAL A 35 0.07 7.51 7.61
C VAL A 35 0.65 6.12 7.26
N GLY A 36 -0.17 5.09 7.18
CA GLY A 36 0.24 3.77 6.70
C GLY A 36 0.84 3.83 5.30
N HIS A 37 0.16 4.49 4.35
CA HIS A 37 0.69 4.75 3.02
C HIS A 37 2.00 5.54 3.08
N ALA A 38 2.02 6.66 3.80
CA ALA A 38 3.18 7.53 3.89
C ALA A 38 4.42 6.81 4.47
N MET A 39 4.24 6.01 5.51
CA MET A 39 5.35 5.28 6.14
C MET A 39 5.90 4.19 5.25
N VAL A 40 5.03 3.42 4.58
CA VAL A 40 5.49 2.39 3.65
C VAL A 40 6.24 3.03 2.49
N ALA A 41 5.70 4.11 1.90
CA ALA A 41 6.38 4.85 0.84
C ALA A 41 7.76 5.33 1.31
N ARG A 42 7.86 5.94 2.50
CA ARG A 42 9.13 6.46 3.03
C ARG A 42 10.20 5.38 3.23
N MET A 43 9.80 4.16 3.53
CA MET A 43 10.71 3.04 3.81
C MET A 43 11.16 2.26 2.56
N LEU A 44 10.50 2.47 1.44
CA LEU A 44 10.78 1.77 0.19
C LEU A 44 11.71 2.57 -0.72
N PRO A 45 12.68 1.93 -1.38
CA PRO A 45 13.70 2.63 -2.15
C PRO A 45 13.21 3.17 -3.50
N ASN A 46 12.12 2.62 -4.06
CA ASN A 46 11.66 2.95 -5.40
C ASN A 46 10.34 3.76 -5.40
N THR A 47 9.96 4.33 -4.27
CA THR A 47 8.80 5.21 -4.13
C THR A 47 9.25 6.67 -4.12
N ASP A 48 8.34 7.56 -4.51
CA ASP A 48 8.59 8.99 -4.47
C ASP A 48 8.47 9.54 -3.04
N PRO A 49 9.12 10.67 -2.73
CA PRO A 49 9.04 11.30 -1.41
C PRO A 49 7.60 11.69 -1.05
N VAL A 50 7.29 11.58 0.24
CA VAL A 50 6.02 12.06 0.79
C VAL A 50 6.02 13.59 0.76
N HIS A 51 5.07 14.15 0.00
CA HIS A 51 4.88 15.59 -0.11
C HIS A 51 3.89 16.13 0.91
N LYS A 52 2.79 15.38 1.10
CA LYS A 52 1.70 15.79 2.00
C LYS A 52 0.89 14.57 2.43
N VAL A 53 0.45 14.58 3.70
CA VAL A 53 -0.52 13.62 4.25
C VAL A 53 -1.65 14.43 4.87
N SER A 54 -2.91 14.17 4.49
CA SER A 54 -4.06 14.93 4.96
C SER A 54 -5.29 14.07 5.19
N ILE A 55 -6.02 14.37 6.24
CA ILE A 55 -7.35 13.78 6.55
C ILE A 55 -8.49 14.77 6.31
N VAL A 56 -8.20 15.87 5.62
CA VAL A 56 -9.23 16.79 5.13
C VAL A 56 -9.95 16.14 3.95
N ALA A 57 -11.23 15.80 4.13
CA ALA A 57 -12.01 15.14 3.10
C ALA A 57 -12.09 15.97 1.81
N ARG A 58 -11.72 15.36 0.68
CA ARG A 58 -11.79 15.95 -0.66
C ARG A 58 -12.46 15.01 -1.65
N GLY A 59 -13.30 15.55 -2.51
CA GLY A 59 -14.02 14.72 -3.46
C GLY A 59 -14.79 13.57 -2.78
N GLN A 60 -14.42 12.33 -3.07
CA GLN A 60 -14.98 11.12 -2.43
C GLN A 60 -14.05 10.53 -1.36
N ALA A 61 -12.79 10.99 -1.28
CA ALA A 61 -11.81 10.49 -0.33
C ALA A 61 -11.98 11.13 1.06
N GLY A 62 -11.76 10.32 2.10
CA GLY A 62 -11.73 10.78 3.49
C GLY A 62 -10.43 11.48 3.85
N GLY A 63 -9.34 11.10 3.19
CA GLY A 63 -7.99 11.66 3.29
C GLY A 63 -7.23 11.41 2.01
N PHE A 64 -5.97 11.79 1.97
CA PHE A 64 -5.05 11.47 0.89
C PHE A 64 -3.58 11.56 1.33
N THR A 65 -2.76 10.73 0.73
CA THR A 65 -1.31 10.77 0.82
C THR A 65 -0.75 11.12 -0.54
N MET A 66 -0.08 12.25 -0.64
CA MET A 66 0.52 12.74 -1.88
C MET A 66 2.02 12.45 -1.89
N LEU A 67 2.46 11.73 -2.89
CA LEU A 67 3.87 11.56 -3.23
C LEU A 67 4.19 12.51 -4.39
N LEU A 68 5.36 13.11 -4.37
CA LEU A 68 5.81 14.04 -5.42
C LEU A 68 6.99 13.43 -6.16
N PRO A 69 6.84 13.06 -7.45
CA PRO A 69 7.94 12.59 -8.26
C PRO A 69 9.09 13.60 -8.31
N THR A 70 10.31 13.14 -8.10
CA THR A 70 11.52 13.97 -8.17
C THR A 70 12.08 14.07 -9.59
N GLU A 71 11.63 13.20 -10.49
CA GLU A 71 12.05 13.13 -11.89
C GLU A 71 10.91 12.63 -12.79
N ASP A 72 10.93 13.01 -14.04
CA ASP A 72 10.01 12.47 -15.04
C ASP A 72 10.41 11.03 -15.40
N ARG A 73 9.50 10.08 -15.24
CA ARG A 73 9.73 8.66 -15.52
C ARG A 73 8.82 8.18 -16.63
N TYR A 74 9.43 7.71 -17.71
CA TYR A 74 8.73 7.07 -18.82
C TYR A 74 8.73 5.54 -18.73
N LEU A 75 9.74 4.97 -18.06
CA LEU A 75 9.91 3.52 -17.92
C LEU A 75 9.77 3.12 -16.45
N TRP A 76 9.05 2.04 -16.22
CA TRP A 76 8.85 1.46 -14.91
C TRP A 76 9.47 0.08 -14.84
N SER A 77 10.27 -0.16 -13.85
CA SER A 77 10.86 -1.46 -13.58
C SER A 77 9.96 -2.31 -12.68
N LYS A 78 10.16 -3.63 -12.69
CA LYS A 78 9.42 -4.56 -11.81
C LYS A 78 9.56 -4.19 -10.33
N PRO A 79 10.75 -3.87 -9.76
CA PRO A 79 10.87 -3.44 -8.37
C PRO A 79 10.08 -2.16 -8.03
N GLN A 80 9.95 -1.23 -8.98
CA GLN A 80 9.13 -0.03 -8.78
C GLN A 80 7.65 -0.37 -8.68
N PHE A 81 7.15 -1.31 -9.48
CA PHE A 81 5.78 -1.80 -9.35
C PHE A 81 5.55 -2.54 -8.05
N GLU A 82 6.48 -3.42 -7.63
CA GLU A 82 6.41 -4.14 -6.36
C GLU A 82 6.37 -3.19 -5.17
N ASP A 83 7.17 -2.11 -5.17
CA ASP A 83 7.14 -1.09 -4.14
C ASP A 83 5.85 -0.25 -4.19
N THR A 84 5.34 0.03 -5.40
CA THR A 84 4.04 0.71 -5.57
C THR A 84 2.88 -0.12 -5.01
N LEU A 85 2.88 -1.42 -5.23
CA LEU A 85 1.88 -2.33 -4.65
C LEU A 85 1.94 -2.33 -3.12
N ALA A 86 3.14 -2.43 -2.55
CA ALA A 86 3.33 -2.42 -1.10
C ALA A 86 2.90 -1.07 -0.49
N TYR A 87 3.26 0.05 -1.13
CA TYR A 87 2.81 1.39 -0.74
C TYR A 87 1.27 1.49 -0.76
N ALA A 88 0.63 1.04 -1.84
CA ALA A 88 -0.82 1.11 -1.98
C ALA A 88 -1.56 0.24 -0.97
N LEU A 89 -0.94 -0.81 -0.44
CA LEU A 89 -1.51 -1.63 0.65
C LEU A 89 -1.25 -1.06 2.05
N GLY A 90 -0.43 -0.01 2.17
CA GLY A 90 -0.01 0.56 3.45
C GLY A 90 -1.17 0.98 4.34
N GLY A 91 -2.20 1.62 3.78
CA GLY A 91 -3.39 2.03 4.52
C GLY A 91 -4.18 0.84 5.06
N HIS A 92 -4.47 -0.14 4.21
CA HIS A 92 -5.16 -1.38 4.60
C HIS A 92 -4.43 -2.13 5.72
N VAL A 93 -3.12 -2.24 5.62
CA VAL A 93 -2.27 -2.91 6.61
C VAL A 93 -2.23 -2.13 7.93
N ALA A 94 -2.18 -0.79 7.88
CA ALA A 94 -2.22 0.04 9.07
C ALA A 94 -3.53 -0.13 9.85
N GLU A 95 -4.68 -0.16 9.16
CA GLU A 95 -5.97 -0.47 9.77
C GLU A 95 -5.93 -1.83 10.48
N LEU A 96 -5.44 -2.87 9.82
CA LEU A 96 -5.35 -4.21 10.35
C LEU A 96 -4.47 -4.29 11.62
N ILE A 97 -3.27 -3.66 11.61
CA ILE A 97 -2.33 -3.68 12.73
C ILE A 97 -2.86 -2.92 13.96
N ILE A 98 -3.59 -1.82 13.74
CA ILE A 98 -4.02 -0.92 14.81
C ILE A 98 -5.40 -1.28 15.33
N PHE A 99 -6.36 -1.54 14.45
CA PHE A 99 -7.75 -1.77 14.82
C PHE A 99 -8.14 -3.26 14.82
N GLY A 100 -7.33 -4.15 14.23
CA GLY A 100 -7.64 -5.57 14.06
C GLY A 100 -8.75 -5.84 13.03
N GLU A 101 -9.20 -4.81 12.34
CA GLU A 101 -10.25 -4.87 11.30
C GLU A 101 -9.88 -3.96 10.14
N VAL A 102 -10.50 -4.18 8.99
CA VAL A 102 -10.31 -3.36 7.79
C VAL A 102 -11.65 -2.75 7.39
N THR A 103 -11.59 -1.57 6.78
CA THR A 103 -12.80 -0.85 6.38
C THR A 103 -12.93 -0.79 4.85
N THR A 104 -14.10 -0.35 4.39
CA THR A 104 -14.33 -0.09 2.96
C THR A 104 -13.53 1.10 2.44
N GLY A 105 -12.87 1.86 3.30
CA GLY A 105 -11.98 2.97 2.92
C GLY A 105 -10.87 2.52 1.98
N ALA A 106 -10.34 1.32 2.20
CA ALA A 106 -9.27 0.74 1.37
C ALA A 106 -9.74 0.17 0.01
N SER A 107 -11.03 0.29 -0.36
CA SER A 107 -11.55 -0.36 -1.58
C SER A 107 -10.87 0.08 -2.86
N ASN A 108 -10.58 1.37 -3.01
CA ASN A 108 -9.90 1.92 -4.18
C ASN A 108 -8.44 1.43 -4.27
N ASP A 109 -7.76 1.32 -3.14
CA ASP A 109 -6.37 0.82 -3.10
C ASP A 109 -6.31 -0.64 -3.49
N ILE A 110 -7.24 -1.46 -2.99
CA ILE A 110 -7.34 -2.88 -3.36
C ILE A 110 -7.66 -3.05 -4.85
N GLU A 111 -8.56 -2.25 -5.40
CA GLU A 111 -8.86 -2.27 -6.84
C GLU A 111 -7.61 -1.90 -7.66
N ARG A 112 -6.92 -0.82 -7.29
CA ARG A 112 -5.69 -0.36 -7.94
C ARG A 112 -4.59 -1.41 -7.86
N VAL A 113 -4.37 -2.01 -6.69
CA VAL A 113 -3.39 -3.08 -6.46
C VAL A 113 -3.70 -4.28 -7.35
N THR A 114 -4.95 -4.73 -7.36
CA THR A 114 -5.37 -5.88 -8.16
C THR A 114 -5.16 -5.64 -9.65
N LYS A 115 -5.54 -4.47 -10.14
CA LYS A 115 -5.37 -4.07 -11.54
C LYS A 115 -3.88 -4.01 -11.92
N LEU A 116 -3.06 -3.37 -11.08
CA LEU A 116 -1.62 -3.23 -11.34
C LEU A 116 -0.92 -4.60 -11.35
N ALA A 117 -1.17 -5.45 -10.35
CA ALA A 117 -0.61 -6.80 -10.29
C ALA A 117 -1.02 -7.64 -11.51
N ARG A 118 -2.28 -7.51 -11.97
CA ARG A 118 -2.73 -8.18 -13.19
C ARG A 118 -2.00 -7.67 -14.43
N SER A 119 -1.84 -6.35 -14.59
CA SER A 119 -1.09 -5.79 -15.73
C SER A 119 0.39 -6.21 -15.71
N MET A 120 1.03 -6.34 -14.55
CA MET A 120 2.39 -6.87 -14.43
C MET A 120 2.52 -8.27 -15.03
N VAL A 121 1.50 -9.11 -14.80
CA VAL A 121 1.47 -10.49 -15.28
C VAL A 121 1.06 -10.58 -16.75
N THR A 122 -0.02 -9.88 -17.14
CA THR A 122 -0.65 -10.08 -18.45
C THR A 122 -0.16 -9.14 -19.53
N GLU A 123 0.23 -7.91 -19.18
CA GLU A 123 0.61 -6.90 -20.17
C GLU A 123 2.13 -6.70 -20.26
N TYR A 124 2.82 -6.69 -19.10
CA TYR A 124 4.24 -6.32 -19.06
C TYR A 124 5.21 -7.51 -19.03
N GLY A 125 4.69 -8.76 -18.96
CA GLY A 125 5.52 -9.96 -18.96
C GLY A 125 6.49 -10.01 -17.77
N MET A 126 6.10 -9.47 -16.60
CA MET A 126 6.94 -9.36 -15.40
C MET A 126 6.81 -10.57 -14.46
N SER A 127 6.03 -11.58 -14.83
CA SER A 127 5.95 -12.84 -14.09
C SER A 127 7.08 -13.78 -14.47
N SER A 128 7.77 -14.34 -13.46
CA SER A 128 8.75 -15.39 -13.69
C SER A 128 8.11 -16.77 -13.94
N LEU A 129 6.86 -16.97 -13.49
CA LEU A 129 6.12 -18.22 -13.69
C LEU A 129 5.58 -18.32 -15.11
N ILE A 130 4.99 -17.25 -15.62
CA ILE A 130 4.34 -17.24 -16.94
C ILE A 130 5.34 -16.89 -18.04
N GLY A 131 6.37 -16.11 -17.71
CA GLY A 131 7.37 -15.64 -18.67
C GLY A 131 6.96 -14.37 -19.41
N PRO A 132 7.78 -13.91 -20.37
CA PRO A 132 7.61 -12.64 -21.08
C PRO A 132 6.57 -12.77 -22.20
N MET A 133 5.31 -12.95 -21.84
CA MET A 133 4.19 -13.06 -22.76
C MET A 133 3.14 -11.98 -22.49
N ALA A 134 2.51 -11.46 -23.55
CA ALA A 134 1.31 -10.63 -23.43
C ALA A 134 0.07 -11.52 -23.55
N LEU A 135 -0.79 -11.48 -22.55
CA LEU A 135 -1.98 -12.32 -22.43
C LEU A 135 -3.23 -11.42 -22.37
N GLY A 136 -4.23 -11.79 -23.15
CA GLY A 136 -5.42 -10.97 -23.31
C GLY A 136 -5.21 -9.84 -24.35
N HIS A 137 -6.19 -9.65 -25.23
CA HIS A 137 -6.21 -8.51 -26.14
C HIS A 137 -7.31 -7.56 -25.70
N LYS A 138 -6.95 -6.29 -25.45
CA LYS A 138 -7.93 -5.20 -25.42
C LYS A 138 -8.25 -4.87 -26.88
N GLU A 139 -9.35 -5.40 -27.42
CA GLU A 139 -9.87 -4.86 -28.67
C GLU A 139 -10.42 -3.46 -28.38
N GLU A 140 -9.69 -2.43 -28.78
CA GLU A 140 -10.22 -1.08 -28.88
C GLU A 140 -11.22 -0.99 -30.06
N LEU A 141 -12.37 -1.64 -29.92
CA LEU A 141 -13.48 -1.39 -30.82
C LEU A 141 -14.18 -0.10 -30.40
N VAL A 142 -13.64 1.01 -30.86
CA VAL A 142 -14.11 2.39 -30.61
C VAL A 142 -15.50 2.65 -31.21
N PHE A 143 -16.10 1.73 -31.91
CA PHE A 143 -17.40 1.91 -32.57
C PHE A 143 -18.37 0.78 -32.22
N LEU A 144 -19.54 1.16 -31.70
CA LEU A 144 -20.75 0.35 -31.49
C LEU A 144 -21.11 -0.09 -30.09
N GLY A 145 -21.06 0.74 -29.03
CA GLY A 145 -21.96 0.59 -27.87
C GLY A 145 -22.11 -0.83 -27.24
N ARG A 146 -21.20 -1.75 -27.52
CA ARG A 146 -21.12 -3.07 -26.92
C ARG A 146 -20.06 -3.06 -25.83
N ASP A 147 -20.38 -3.63 -24.68
CA ASP A 147 -19.43 -3.91 -23.61
C ASP A 147 -18.15 -4.49 -24.18
N ILE A 148 -17.04 -3.79 -23.94
CA ILE A 148 -15.70 -4.21 -24.31
C ILE A 148 -15.33 -5.35 -23.36
N GLY A 149 -15.71 -6.57 -23.72
CA GLY A 149 -15.26 -7.79 -23.05
C GLY A 149 -13.80 -8.00 -23.40
N GLU A 150 -12.95 -8.12 -22.38
CA GLU A 150 -11.59 -8.61 -22.55
C GLU A 150 -11.65 -10.02 -23.18
N GLN A 151 -11.27 -10.15 -24.46
CA GLN A 151 -11.24 -11.46 -25.10
C GLN A 151 -10.06 -12.26 -24.55
N ARG A 152 -10.39 -13.32 -23.84
CA ARG A 152 -9.40 -14.28 -23.34
C ARG A 152 -8.83 -15.06 -24.52
N ASN A 153 -7.55 -14.88 -24.81
CA ASN A 153 -6.80 -15.61 -25.83
C ASN A 153 -5.91 -16.72 -25.24
N TYR A 154 -6.26 -17.20 -24.04
CA TYR A 154 -5.49 -18.20 -23.30
C TYR A 154 -6.40 -19.28 -22.69
N SER A 155 -5.81 -20.44 -22.37
CA SER A 155 -6.51 -21.59 -21.82
C SER A 155 -6.98 -21.35 -20.38
N GLU A 156 -7.93 -22.16 -19.90
CA GLU A 156 -8.37 -22.16 -18.50
C GLU A 156 -7.23 -22.49 -17.52
N GLN A 157 -6.25 -23.28 -17.95
CA GLN A 157 -5.07 -23.54 -17.14
C GLN A 157 -4.23 -22.27 -16.97
N THR A 158 -3.94 -21.57 -18.05
CA THR A 158 -3.22 -20.28 -18.01
C THR A 158 -3.98 -19.24 -17.19
N ALA A 159 -5.33 -19.23 -17.26
CA ALA A 159 -6.13 -18.34 -16.42
C ALA A 159 -5.89 -18.60 -14.92
N ARG A 160 -5.81 -19.85 -14.49
CA ARG A 160 -5.51 -20.22 -13.10
C ARG A 160 -4.09 -19.78 -12.70
N GLU A 161 -3.11 -20.01 -13.57
CA GLU A 161 -1.73 -19.61 -13.35
C GLU A 161 -1.61 -18.08 -13.20
N ILE A 162 -2.36 -17.31 -14.01
CA ILE A 162 -2.45 -15.84 -13.87
C ILE A 162 -3.03 -15.48 -12.49
N ASP A 163 -4.14 -16.09 -12.10
CA ASP A 163 -4.78 -15.76 -10.82
C ASP A 163 -3.91 -16.15 -9.61
N GLU A 164 -3.18 -17.25 -9.68
CA GLU A 164 -2.22 -17.66 -8.66
C GLU A 164 -1.04 -16.69 -8.56
N GLU A 165 -0.50 -16.27 -9.70
CA GLU A 165 0.63 -15.34 -9.75
C GLU A 165 0.22 -13.93 -9.27
N VAL A 166 -0.93 -13.43 -9.67
CA VAL A 166 -1.49 -12.15 -9.19
C VAL A 166 -1.65 -12.20 -7.66
N ARG A 167 -2.22 -13.29 -7.14
CA ARG A 167 -2.37 -13.47 -5.68
C ARG A 167 -1.01 -13.49 -4.98
N ARG A 168 -0.02 -14.17 -5.54
CA ARG A 168 1.34 -14.24 -4.99
C ARG A 168 1.98 -12.85 -4.93
N ILE A 169 1.92 -12.09 -6.03
CA ILE A 169 2.48 -10.73 -6.09
C ILE A 169 1.82 -9.81 -5.04
N ILE A 170 0.49 -9.86 -4.93
CA ILE A 170 -0.23 -9.06 -3.94
C ILE A 170 0.13 -9.47 -2.51
N GLN A 171 0.25 -10.78 -2.25
CA GLN A 171 0.63 -11.27 -0.92
C GLN A 171 2.05 -10.85 -0.53
N GLU A 172 3.01 -10.91 -1.45
CA GLU A 172 4.38 -10.43 -1.21
C GLU A 172 4.42 -8.93 -0.90
N ALA A 173 3.64 -8.14 -1.63
CA ALA A 173 3.50 -6.71 -1.38
C ALA A 173 2.85 -6.42 -0.01
N PHE A 174 1.82 -7.20 0.36
CA PHE A 174 1.18 -7.13 1.67
C PHE A 174 2.17 -7.47 2.79
N ASP A 175 2.88 -8.59 2.68
CA ASP A 175 3.85 -9.02 3.70
C ASP A 175 4.97 -7.98 3.87
N LYS A 176 5.40 -7.34 2.78
CA LYS A 176 6.38 -6.26 2.80
C LYS A 176 5.86 -5.03 3.57
N ALA A 177 4.66 -4.57 3.26
CA ALA A 177 4.02 -3.46 3.97
C ALA A 177 3.78 -3.79 5.44
N TYR A 178 3.31 -5.02 5.74
CA TYR A 178 3.04 -5.50 7.08
C TYR A 178 4.31 -5.49 7.95
N ASN A 179 5.40 -6.04 7.45
CA ASN A 179 6.66 -6.07 8.18
C ASN A 179 7.21 -4.65 8.44
N ILE A 180 7.12 -3.76 7.45
CA ILE A 180 7.54 -2.35 7.61
C ILE A 180 6.73 -1.68 8.72
N LEU A 181 5.42 -1.78 8.71
CA LEU A 181 4.56 -1.09 9.67
C LEU A 181 4.62 -1.73 11.06
N LEU A 182 4.71 -3.05 11.15
CA LEU A 182 4.83 -3.76 12.42
C LEU A 182 6.11 -3.37 13.16
N GLN A 183 7.24 -3.34 12.47
CA GLN A 183 8.54 -2.92 13.04
C GLN A 183 8.57 -1.45 13.44
N ASN A 184 7.72 -0.62 12.85
CA ASN A 184 7.63 0.81 13.10
C ASN A 184 6.30 1.23 13.75
N LYS A 185 5.62 0.32 14.44
CA LYS A 185 4.29 0.54 15.01
C LYS A 185 4.22 1.77 15.93
N THR A 186 5.19 1.96 16.80
CA THR A 186 5.26 3.14 17.70
C THR A 186 5.32 4.44 16.90
N ARG A 187 6.09 4.46 15.81
CA ARG A 187 6.20 5.61 14.92
C ARG A 187 4.90 5.86 14.14
N LEU A 188 4.25 4.79 13.69
CA LEU A 188 2.93 4.86 13.06
C LEU A 188 1.92 5.54 13.98
N ILE A 189 1.86 5.14 15.26
CA ILE A 189 0.95 5.73 16.25
C ILE A 189 1.29 7.21 16.46
N MET A 190 2.56 7.54 16.72
CA MET A 190 3.00 8.91 16.97
C MET A 190 2.65 9.87 15.84
N ILE A 191 2.91 9.48 14.58
CA ILE A 191 2.64 10.32 13.41
C ILE A 191 1.13 10.44 13.17
N SER A 192 0.37 9.35 13.34
CA SER A 192 -1.09 9.37 13.18
C SER A 192 -1.77 10.26 14.21
N GLU A 193 -1.36 10.22 15.48
CA GLU A 193 -1.88 11.12 16.51
C GLU A 193 -1.56 12.60 16.22
N ARG A 194 -0.42 12.87 15.63
CA ARG A 194 -0.05 14.22 15.18
C ARG A 194 -0.94 14.67 14.02
N LEU A 195 -1.16 13.78 13.04
CA LEU A 195 -2.04 14.03 11.90
C LEU A 195 -3.50 14.28 12.33
N ILE A 196 -4.01 13.53 13.32
CA ILE A 196 -5.36 13.75 13.86
C ILE A 196 -5.51 15.17 14.43
N LYS A 197 -4.47 15.72 15.07
CA LYS A 197 -4.47 17.06 15.68
C LYS A 197 -4.33 18.17 14.64
N GLU A 198 -3.46 17.99 13.66
CA GLU A 198 -3.12 19.04 12.68
C GLU A 198 -3.91 18.92 11.37
N GLU A 199 -4.60 17.79 11.16
CA GLU A 199 -5.39 17.41 9.98
C GLU A 199 -4.59 17.35 8.68
N THR A 200 -3.41 17.97 8.64
CA THR A 200 -2.49 17.93 7.49
C THR A 200 -1.05 18.00 7.96
N LEU A 201 -0.20 17.14 7.42
CA LEU A 201 1.24 17.16 7.60
C LEU A 201 1.93 17.38 6.25
N GLU A 202 2.68 18.46 6.14
CA GLU A 202 3.55 18.71 4.99
C GLU A 202 4.78 17.81 5.04
N GLY A 203 5.36 17.49 3.88
CA GLY A 203 6.50 16.57 3.76
C GLY A 203 7.65 16.84 4.73
N PRO A 204 8.15 18.07 4.89
CA PRO A 204 9.21 18.38 5.86
C PRO A 204 8.82 18.08 7.31
N VAL A 205 7.56 18.29 7.68
CA VAL A 205 7.04 17.98 9.03
C VAL A 205 6.95 16.47 9.22
N PHE A 206 6.43 15.75 8.22
CA PHE A 206 6.38 14.28 8.23
C PHE A 206 7.79 13.68 8.37
N GLU A 207 8.77 14.16 7.59
CA GLU A 207 10.17 13.71 7.67
C GLU A 207 10.80 13.99 9.04
N ALA A 208 10.55 15.15 9.62
CA ALA A 208 11.03 15.48 10.95
C ALA A 208 10.47 14.53 12.03
N LEU A 209 9.18 14.24 11.97
CA LEU A 209 8.52 13.28 12.86
C LEU A 209 9.04 11.86 12.63
N PHE A 210 9.21 11.45 11.37
CA PHE A 210 9.72 10.13 11.03
C PHE A 210 11.13 9.89 11.56
N ASN A 211 12.01 10.89 11.51
CA ASN A 211 13.39 10.81 11.96
C ASN A 211 13.57 11.11 13.47
N GLN A 212 12.51 11.49 14.18
CA GLN A 212 12.59 11.76 15.61
C GLN A 212 12.95 10.51 16.38
N PRO A 213 13.90 10.60 17.35
CA PRO A 213 14.20 9.49 18.25
C PRO A 213 12.96 9.05 19.02
N LEU A 214 12.64 7.76 19.00
CA LEU A 214 11.54 7.21 19.76
C LEU A 214 11.94 7.03 21.20
N ASN A 215 11.15 7.61 22.11
CA ASN A 215 11.27 7.36 23.56
C ASN A 215 10.26 6.24 23.90
N GLU A 216 10.68 4.99 23.74
CA GLU A 216 9.80 3.81 23.88
C GLU A 216 9.09 3.73 25.25
N GLU A 217 9.70 4.29 26.29
CA GLU A 217 9.12 4.33 27.65
C GLU A 217 7.92 5.29 27.80
N LYS A 218 7.64 6.16 26.84
CA LYS A 218 6.55 7.14 26.91
C LYS A 218 5.29 6.75 26.15
N TYR A 219 5.33 5.69 25.35
CA TYR A 219 4.20 5.31 24.52
C TYR A 219 3.42 4.13 25.11
N GLU A 220 2.47 4.44 25.99
CA GLU A 220 1.52 3.46 26.56
C GLU A 220 0.38 3.05 25.59
N GLY A 221 0.56 3.23 24.29
CA GLY A 221 -0.46 2.95 23.29
C GLY A 221 -1.19 4.22 22.80
N PRO A 222 -2.02 4.10 21.76
CA PRO A 222 -2.66 5.26 21.14
C PRO A 222 -3.72 5.87 22.08
N SER A 223 -3.47 7.10 22.54
CA SER A 223 -4.35 7.85 23.45
C SER A 223 -5.75 8.10 22.87
N VAL A 224 -5.83 8.19 21.53
CA VAL A 224 -7.09 8.40 20.81
C VAL A 224 -7.94 7.12 20.73
N LEU A 225 -7.35 5.95 20.96
CA LEU A 225 -8.07 4.67 20.96
C LEU A 225 -8.69 4.35 22.33
N ALA A 226 -8.31 5.06 23.39
CA ALA A 226 -8.87 4.94 24.72
C ALA A 226 -10.33 5.46 24.75
N GLY A 227 -11.28 4.70 24.28
CA GLY A 227 -12.69 5.06 24.20
C GLY A 227 -13.37 4.65 22.90
N ILE A 228 -12.61 4.12 21.93
CA ILE A 228 -13.18 3.55 20.72
C ILE A 228 -13.51 2.07 20.98
N PRO A 229 -14.78 1.62 20.94
CA PRO A 229 -15.13 0.23 21.09
C PRO A 229 -14.44 -0.62 20.02
N GLY A 230 -13.71 -1.68 20.43
CA GLY A 230 -13.00 -2.57 19.51
C GLY A 230 -11.52 -2.25 19.29
N ALA A 231 -11.02 -1.12 19.79
CA ALA A 231 -9.61 -0.72 19.67
C ALA A 231 -8.74 -1.21 20.86
N ASP A 232 -9.23 -2.14 21.66
CA ASP A 232 -8.47 -2.69 22.81
C ASP A 232 -7.36 -3.61 22.30
N PRO A 233 -6.07 -3.30 22.61
CA PRO A 233 -4.95 -4.19 22.31
C PRO A 233 -5.08 -5.57 22.97
N ALA A 234 -5.96 -5.75 23.97
CA ALA A 234 -6.22 -7.00 24.63
C ALA A 234 -7.19 -7.93 23.88
N SER A 235 -7.97 -7.43 22.93
CA SER A 235 -8.85 -8.27 22.09
C SER A 235 -8.09 -9.01 20.96
N ARG A 236 -6.86 -9.42 21.27
CA ARG A 236 -5.92 -10.11 20.37
C ARG A 236 -6.34 -11.52 19.94
N GLU A 237 -7.56 -11.97 20.23
CA GLU A 237 -8.03 -13.27 19.73
C GLU A 237 -8.17 -13.31 18.21
N GLY A 238 -8.48 -12.16 17.56
CA GLY A 238 -8.52 -12.05 16.10
C GLY A 238 -7.14 -12.09 15.40
N LEU A 239 -6.07 -11.68 16.10
CA LEU A 239 -4.69 -11.72 15.56
C LEU A 239 -4.09 -13.13 15.55
N LYS A 240 -4.65 -14.08 16.32
CA LYS A 240 -4.22 -15.49 16.31
C LYS A 240 -4.65 -16.25 15.06
N SER A 241 -5.52 -15.66 14.22
CA SER A 241 -5.97 -16.25 12.96
C SER A 241 -5.27 -15.67 11.72
N LEU A 242 -4.36 -14.71 11.90
CA LEU A 242 -3.50 -14.28 10.80
C LEU A 242 -2.52 -15.42 10.52
N PRO A 243 -2.39 -15.86 9.25
CA PRO A 243 -1.36 -16.83 8.91
C PRO A 243 0.00 -16.25 9.32
N GLU A 244 0.80 -17.02 10.03
CA GLU A 244 2.20 -16.67 10.28
C GLU A 244 2.83 -16.28 8.93
N PRO A 245 3.71 -15.24 8.89
CA PRO A 245 4.40 -14.87 7.68
C PRO A 245 5.04 -16.13 7.11
N ARG A 246 4.56 -16.55 5.95
CA ARG A 246 5.10 -17.74 5.30
C ARG A 246 6.57 -17.47 5.03
N ALA A 247 7.41 -18.44 5.38
CA ALA A 247 8.82 -18.40 5.01
C ALA A 247 8.93 -18.08 3.50
N PRO A 248 9.90 -17.26 3.08
CA PRO A 248 10.05 -16.92 1.68
C PRO A 248 10.04 -18.20 0.84
N TYR A 249 9.23 -18.22 -0.21
CA TYR A 249 9.11 -19.38 -1.08
C TYR A 249 10.52 -19.82 -1.50
N PRO A 250 10.86 -21.12 -1.38
CA PRO A 250 12.15 -21.59 -1.86
C PRO A 250 12.24 -21.29 -3.36
N LEU A 251 13.35 -20.66 -3.77
CA LEU A 251 13.63 -20.40 -5.17
C LEU A 251 13.53 -21.74 -5.95
N PRO A 252 12.88 -21.75 -7.13
CA PRO A 252 12.85 -22.93 -7.96
C PRO A 252 14.29 -23.45 -8.20
N PRO A 253 14.51 -24.76 -8.27
CA PRO A 253 15.84 -25.38 -8.36
C PRO A 253 16.75 -24.81 -9.46
N GLN A 254 16.15 -24.22 -10.49
CA GLN A 254 16.86 -23.64 -11.65
C GLN A 254 17.49 -22.26 -11.37
N LEU A 255 17.14 -21.61 -10.25
CA LEU A 255 17.67 -20.30 -9.85
C LEU A 255 18.60 -20.37 -8.64
N GLN A 256 18.91 -21.57 -8.15
CA GLN A 256 19.91 -21.73 -7.12
C GLN A 256 21.31 -21.52 -7.74
N PRO A 257 22.20 -20.72 -7.10
CA PRO A 257 23.56 -20.59 -7.58
C PRO A 257 24.23 -21.97 -7.60
N PRO A 258 25.11 -22.24 -8.55
CA PRO A 258 25.79 -23.54 -8.66
C PRO A 258 26.49 -23.86 -7.32
N TYR A 259 26.19 -25.03 -6.79
CA TYR A 259 26.81 -25.54 -5.58
C TYR A 259 28.32 -25.57 -5.75
N ASN A 260 29.04 -24.70 -5.07
CA ASN A 260 30.51 -24.75 -5.01
C ASN A 260 30.92 -25.94 -4.13
N GLY A 261 30.96 -27.12 -4.73
CA GLY A 261 31.48 -28.30 -4.08
C GLY A 261 32.97 -28.08 -3.74
N GLU A 262 33.28 -28.10 -2.46
CA GLU A 262 34.65 -28.16 -1.98
C GLU A 262 35.31 -29.40 -2.57
N THR A 263 36.32 -29.18 -3.39
CA THR A 263 37.25 -30.22 -3.82
C THR A 263 38.08 -30.61 -2.62
N ASN A 264 37.72 -31.71 -1.97
CA ASN A 264 38.64 -32.42 -1.08
C ASN A 264 39.79 -32.98 -1.94
N ALA A 265 40.91 -32.27 -1.94
CA ALA A 265 42.17 -32.81 -2.39
C ALA A 265 42.74 -33.74 -1.31
N LYS A 266 42.93 -34.98 -1.69
CA LYS A 266 43.91 -35.88 -1.07
C LYS A 266 45.24 -35.72 -1.75
#